data_bcef74ef3970266c6a702901d12270f7
#
_entry.id   bcef74ef3970266c6a702901d12270f7
#
_cell.length_a   1.000
_cell.length_b   1.000
_cell.length_c   1.000
_cell.angle_alpha   90.00
_cell.angle_beta   90.00
_cell.angle_gamma   90.00
#
_symmetry.space_group_name_H-M   'P 1'
#
loop_
_entity.id
_entity.type
_entity.pdbx_description
1 polymer ?
#
loop_
_entity_poly.entity_id
_entity_poly.type
_entity_poly.pdbx_seq_one_letter_code
_entity_poly.pdbx_strand_id
1 'polypeptide(L)'
;MRTRNSSSVLLQRLSVLILLPVFLTMAASGAAPATGVMVIADEAHRRVDVTIDGSPFTSYIWPASLKKPVLYPLIDADGVTITRGYPLEPRPSERTDHPHHAGLWFNYGSVNGFDFWNNSDAIKPEDRAKMGSVFHTRIVSAKSGRDAGELVVESVWINGEGKPILNQTSRYIFTTHGKARIIDLVVTLKALDRAVFKDDKEGVLGLRVARWLESPDEKGGTFTDANGNPTQVDGAPSDGAPNPATGKYLTSEGATGAAAWGTRGRWCVLTGHRGDRSVSIALIDHPQNPGYPTYWHARGYGLFAANPLGRSIFDPKQPAFNWTLDKDQSATFRYRIILSTTASPEALNHEADAFAADYK
;
A
#
# COMPACT_ATOMS: atom_id res chain seq x y z
N MET A 1 -39.75 -97.70 -27.44
CA MET A 1 -40.69 -96.62 -27.74
C MET A 1 -39.94 -95.30 -27.85
N ARG A 2 -39.86 -94.75 -29.05
CA ARG A 2 -39.06 -93.55 -29.38
C ARG A 2 -39.92 -92.34 -29.29
N THR A 3 -39.50 -91.34 -28.57
CA THR A 3 -40.03 -89.95 -28.65
C THR A 3 -38.96 -88.99 -29.15
N ARG A 4 -39.25 -88.34 -30.24
CA ARG A 4 -38.41 -87.33 -30.88
C ARG A 4 -38.58 -85.95 -30.14
N ASN A 5 -37.51 -85.35 -29.78
CA ASN A 5 -37.47 -83.95 -29.32
C ASN A 5 -37.14 -83.07 -30.51
N SER A 6 -37.99 -82.07 -30.76
CA SER A 6 -37.77 -80.99 -31.73
C SER A 6 -37.20 -79.81 -30.98
N SER A 7 -36.00 -79.39 -31.33
CA SER A 7 -35.39 -78.19 -30.83
C SER A 7 -35.67 -76.98 -31.76
N SER A 8 -36.41 -76.01 -31.29
CA SER A 8 -36.60 -74.71 -31.93
C SER A 8 -35.50 -73.73 -31.53
N VAL A 9 -34.73 -73.31 -32.50
CA VAL A 9 -33.68 -72.30 -32.33
C VAL A 9 -34.32 -70.92 -32.43
N LEU A 10 -34.29 -70.15 -31.31
CA LEU A 10 -34.74 -68.77 -31.23
C LEU A 10 -33.55 -67.84 -31.56
N LEU A 11 -33.59 -67.16 -32.70
CA LEU A 11 -32.60 -66.13 -33.06
C LEU A 11 -32.91 -64.83 -32.28
N GLN A 12 -32.13 -64.53 -31.28
CA GLN A 12 -32.11 -63.21 -30.61
C GLN A 12 -31.34 -62.22 -31.50
N ARG A 13 -32.01 -61.22 -31.99
CA ARG A 13 -31.38 -60.05 -32.65
C ARG A 13 -30.86 -59.11 -31.57
N LEU A 14 -29.54 -59.00 -31.44
CA LEU A 14 -28.86 -58.06 -30.57
C LEU A 14 -28.84 -56.67 -31.25
N SER A 15 -29.67 -55.74 -30.79
CA SER A 15 -29.62 -54.34 -31.23
C SER A 15 -28.53 -53.62 -30.44
N VAL A 16 -27.41 -53.32 -31.12
CA VAL A 16 -26.33 -52.50 -30.55
C VAL A 16 -26.74 -51.03 -30.64
N LEU A 17 -27.07 -50.43 -29.50
CA LEU A 17 -27.33 -49.00 -29.37
C LEU A 17 -25.98 -48.26 -29.31
N ILE A 18 -25.55 -47.60 -30.38
CA ILE A 18 -24.35 -46.77 -30.41
C ILE A 18 -24.71 -45.44 -29.75
N LEU A 19 -24.31 -45.26 -28.49
CA LEU A 19 -24.32 -43.95 -27.82
C LEU A 19 -23.15 -43.13 -28.33
N LEU A 20 -23.42 -42.13 -29.19
CA LEU A 20 -22.46 -41.08 -29.51
C LEU A 20 -22.31 -40.14 -28.32
N PRO A 21 -21.09 -39.92 -27.79
CA PRO A 21 -20.89 -38.89 -26.78
C PRO A 21 -21.04 -37.52 -27.43
N VAL A 22 -22.05 -36.76 -27.03
CA VAL A 22 -22.16 -35.33 -27.33
C VAL A 22 -21.13 -34.59 -26.48
N PHE A 23 -20.00 -34.26 -27.07
CA PHE A 23 -19.07 -33.30 -26.46
C PHE A 23 -19.71 -31.92 -26.46
N LEU A 24 -20.28 -31.52 -25.33
CA LEU A 24 -20.69 -30.15 -25.07
C LEU A 24 -19.42 -29.33 -24.89
N THR A 25 -18.90 -28.68 -25.93
CA THR A 25 -17.84 -27.68 -25.83
C THR A 25 -18.44 -26.47 -25.12
N MET A 26 -18.22 -26.37 -23.80
CA MET A 26 -18.39 -25.11 -23.11
C MET A 26 -17.38 -24.12 -23.69
N ALA A 27 -17.86 -23.27 -24.59
CA ALA A 27 -17.13 -22.06 -24.95
C ALA A 27 -16.98 -21.23 -23.66
N ALA A 28 -15.78 -21.20 -23.09
CA ALA A 28 -15.43 -20.23 -22.08
C ALA A 28 -15.64 -18.85 -22.72
N SER A 29 -16.73 -18.18 -22.36
CA SER A 29 -16.96 -16.79 -22.69
C SER A 29 -15.90 -16.00 -21.96
N GLY A 30 -14.75 -15.80 -22.60
CA GLY A 30 -13.73 -14.87 -22.14
C GLY A 30 -14.36 -13.48 -22.16
N ALA A 31 -14.84 -13.00 -21.01
CA ALA A 31 -15.19 -11.60 -20.90
C ALA A 31 -13.97 -10.80 -21.35
N ALA A 32 -14.14 -9.88 -22.28
CA ALA A 32 -13.08 -8.95 -22.67
C ALA A 32 -12.56 -8.28 -21.39
N PRO A 33 -11.23 -8.12 -21.23
CA PRO A 33 -10.69 -7.48 -20.05
C PRO A 33 -11.35 -6.12 -19.87
N ALA A 34 -11.87 -5.86 -18.68
CA ALA A 34 -12.52 -4.60 -18.36
C ALA A 34 -11.52 -3.46 -18.57
N THR A 35 -11.78 -2.57 -19.54
CA THR A 35 -10.95 -1.39 -19.79
C THR A 35 -11.25 -0.31 -18.74
N GLY A 36 -10.21 0.45 -18.36
CA GLY A 36 -10.30 1.50 -17.35
C GLY A 36 -9.95 1.02 -15.94
N VAL A 37 -10.32 1.81 -14.97
CA VAL A 37 -10.01 1.57 -13.55
C VAL A 37 -11.20 0.87 -12.88
N MET A 38 -11.00 -0.35 -12.44
CA MET A 38 -11.99 -1.12 -11.69
C MET A 38 -11.70 -1.04 -10.20
N VAL A 39 -12.71 -0.76 -9.40
CA VAL A 39 -12.66 -0.70 -7.93
C VAL A 39 -13.74 -1.62 -7.39
N ILE A 40 -13.35 -2.80 -6.94
CA ILE A 40 -14.25 -3.89 -6.59
C ILE A 40 -14.15 -4.21 -5.10
N ALA A 41 -15.24 -3.98 -4.38
CA ALA A 41 -15.33 -4.29 -2.96
C ALA A 41 -15.56 -5.78 -2.71
N ASP A 42 -14.80 -6.33 -1.78
CA ASP A 42 -14.95 -7.68 -1.21
C ASP A 42 -14.83 -7.60 0.31
N GLU A 43 -15.91 -7.16 0.95
CA GLU A 43 -15.96 -6.96 2.40
C GLU A 43 -15.80 -8.27 3.17
N ALA A 44 -16.23 -9.40 2.60
CA ALA A 44 -16.08 -10.72 3.22
C ALA A 44 -14.60 -11.07 3.45
N HIS A 45 -13.72 -10.66 2.52
CA HIS A 45 -12.26 -10.84 2.64
C HIS A 45 -11.54 -9.58 3.13
N ARG A 46 -12.28 -8.56 3.60
CA ARG A 46 -11.73 -7.29 4.14
C ARG A 46 -10.80 -6.59 3.16
N ARG A 47 -11.27 -6.42 1.92
CA ARG A 47 -10.49 -5.79 0.86
C ARG A 47 -11.35 -5.07 -0.17
N VAL A 48 -10.73 -4.15 -0.89
CA VAL A 48 -11.23 -3.56 -2.13
C VAL A 48 -10.11 -3.65 -3.15
N ASP A 49 -10.34 -4.38 -4.23
CA ASP A 49 -9.34 -4.56 -5.29
C ASP A 49 -9.42 -3.45 -6.32
N VAL A 50 -8.27 -2.98 -6.76
CA VAL A 50 -8.12 -1.99 -7.81
C VAL A 50 -7.30 -2.58 -8.95
N THR A 51 -7.90 -2.62 -10.15
CA THR A 51 -7.21 -3.01 -11.38
C THR A 51 -7.29 -1.88 -12.41
N ILE A 52 -6.32 -1.83 -13.30
CA ILE A 52 -6.25 -0.87 -14.40
C ILE A 52 -6.07 -1.67 -15.68
N ASP A 53 -7.01 -1.54 -16.62
CA ASP A 53 -7.08 -2.30 -17.88
C ASP A 53 -6.91 -3.80 -17.64
N GLY A 54 -7.60 -4.33 -16.62
CA GLY A 54 -7.56 -5.73 -16.21
C GLY A 54 -6.29 -6.15 -15.45
N SER A 55 -5.27 -5.29 -15.33
CA SER A 55 -4.02 -5.58 -14.61
C SER A 55 -4.12 -5.14 -13.15
N PRO A 56 -3.68 -5.96 -12.17
CA PRO A 56 -3.66 -5.57 -10.77
C PRO A 56 -2.86 -4.29 -10.53
N PHE A 57 -3.39 -3.40 -9.69
CA PHE A 57 -2.69 -2.20 -9.25
C PHE A 57 -2.44 -2.23 -7.74
N THR A 58 -3.51 -2.34 -6.96
CA THR A 58 -3.43 -2.39 -5.50
C THR A 58 -4.71 -2.95 -4.90
N SER A 59 -4.69 -3.22 -3.59
CA SER A 59 -5.89 -3.48 -2.82
C SER A 59 -5.88 -2.63 -1.54
N TYR A 60 -6.99 -1.99 -1.23
CA TYR A 60 -7.21 -1.46 0.11
C TYR A 60 -7.61 -2.62 1.02
N ILE A 61 -6.82 -2.89 2.06
CA ILE A 61 -7.02 -4.03 2.95
C ILE A 61 -7.05 -3.60 4.42
N TRP A 62 -7.85 -4.33 5.25
CA TRP A 62 -7.94 -4.12 6.70
C TRP A 62 -7.99 -5.46 7.46
N PRO A 63 -6.98 -6.34 7.29
CA PRO A 63 -6.94 -7.62 7.98
C PRO A 63 -6.76 -7.41 9.49
N ALA A 64 -7.22 -8.37 10.31
CA ALA A 64 -7.11 -8.29 11.77
C ALA A 64 -5.65 -8.25 12.29
N SER A 65 -4.70 -8.73 11.48
CA SER A 65 -3.26 -8.72 11.80
C SER A 65 -2.62 -7.33 11.70
N LEU A 66 -3.27 -6.36 11.06
CA LEU A 66 -2.80 -4.98 11.00
C LEU A 66 -3.58 -4.08 11.96
N LYS A 67 -2.92 -3.04 12.47
CA LYS A 67 -3.52 -2.05 13.39
C LYS A 67 -4.01 -0.80 12.66
N LYS A 68 -4.01 -0.83 11.34
CA LYS A 68 -4.48 0.23 10.44
C LYS A 68 -4.79 -0.35 9.06
N PRO A 69 -5.72 0.24 8.29
CA PRO A 69 -5.89 -0.09 6.88
C PRO A 69 -4.69 0.36 6.05
N VAL A 70 -4.43 -0.35 4.95
CA VAL A 70 -3.32 -0.04 4.05
C VAL A 70 -3.69 -0.30 2.58
N LEU A 71 -3.00 0.33 1.63
CA LEU A 71 -2.96 -0.14 0.24
C LEU A 71 -1.81 -1.15 0.10
N TYR A 72 -2.11 -2.39 -0.28
CA TYR A 72 -1.14 -3.47 -0.45
C TYR A 72 -1.66 -4.57 -1.39
N PRO A 73 -0.79 -5.12 -2.28
CA PRO A 73 0.47 -4.53 -2.69
C PRO A 73 0.28 -3.28 -3.55
N LEU A 74 1.33 -2.48 -3.77
CA LEU A 74 1.40 -1.55 -4.89
C LEU A 74 2.17 -2.22 -6.03
N ILE A 75 1.60 -2.18 -7.24
CA ILE A 75 2.16 -2.82 -8.43
C ILE A 75 2.21 -1.79 -9.55
N ASP A 76 3.34 -1.67 -10.24
CA ASP A 76 3.48 -0.77 -11.39
C ASP A 76 2.77 -1.31 -12.65
N ALA A 77 2.81 -0.55 -13.74
CA ALA A 77 2.16 -0.92 -15.00
C ALA A 77 2.78 -2.16 -15.67
N ASP A 78 4.01 -2.48 -15.35
CA ASP A 78 4.74 -3.64 -15.89
C ASP A 78 4.65 -4.87 -14.95
N GLY A 79 3.79 -4.82 -13.91
CA GLY A 79 3.55 -5.92 -12.97
C GLY A 79 4.61 -6.05 -11.88
N VAL A 80 5.47 -5.05 -11.68
CA VAL A 80 6.50 -5.07 -10.65
C VAL A 80 5.93 -4.63 -9.30
N THR A 81 6.06 -5.48 -8.29
CA THR A 81 5.64 -5.14 -6.92
C THR A 81 6.63 -4.18 -6.28
N ILE A 82 6.10 -3.04 -5.80
CA ILE A 82 6.84 -1.93 -5.21
C ILE A 82 6.97 -2.06 -3.69
N THR A 83 5.94 -2.62 -3.04
CA THR A 83 5.87 -2.71 -1.58
C THR A 83 6.59 -3.96 -1.05
N ARG A 84 7.19 -3.82 0.15
CA ARG A 84 7.74 -4.95 0.91
C ARG A 84 6.62 -5.93 1.27
N GLY A 85 6.92 -7.23 1.19
CA GLY A 85 5.96 -8.29 1.54
C GLY A 85 5.71 -8.45 3.03
N TYR A 86 6.77 -8.38 3.87
CA TYR A 86 6.63 -8.53 5.33
C TYR A 86 5.83 -7.38 5.95
N PRO A 87 4.92 -7.64 6.92
CA PRO A 87 4.61 -8.93 7.54
C PRO A 87 3.52 -9.75 6.84
N LEU A 88 2.87 -9.22 5.78
CA LEU A 88 1.70 -9.83 5.14
C LEU A 88 2.05 -11.04 4.27
N GLU A 89 3.12 -10.91 3.50
CA GLU A 89 3.57 -11.89 2.52
C GLU A 89 5.12 -11.89 2.51
N PRO A 90 5.78 -12.47 3.54
CA PRO A 90 7.24 -12.47 3.62
C PRO A 90 7.88 -13.05 2.37
N ARG A 91 8.87 -12.33 1.80
CA ARG A 91 9.59 -12.75 0.59
C ARG A 91 11.08 -12.91 0.89
N PRO A 92 11.76 -13.86 0.24
CA PRO A 92 13.21 -14.03 0.40
C PRO A 92 13.97 -12.73 0.17
N SER A 93 14.99 -12.50 0.98
CA SER A 93 15.88 -11.33 0.98
C SER A 93 15.24 -10.01 1.41
N GLU A 94 13.95 -9.98 1.80
CA GLU A 94 13.32 -8.79 2.38
C GLU A 94 13.52 -8.71 3.90
N ARG A 95 13.66 -7.47 4.41
CA ARG A 95 13.79 -7.21 5.85
C ARG A 95 12.53 -7.59 6.60
N THR A 96 12.70 -8.16 7.80
CA THR A 96 11.62 -8.52 8.73
C THR A 96 11.55 -7.58 9.94
N ASP A 97 12.16 -6.40 9.84
CA ASP A 97 12.06 -5.32 10.80
C ASP A 97 10.72 -4.58 10.72
N HIS A 98 10.38 -3.79 11.72
CA HIS A 98 9.23 -2.87 11.71
C HIS A 98 7.96 -3.53 11.15
N PRO A 99 7.34 -4.49 11.87
CA PRO A 99 6.14 -5.20 11.37
C PRO A 99 4.94 -4.28 11.16
N HIS A 100 4.97 -3.07 11.72
CA HIS A 100 3.96 -2.03 11.51
C HIS A 100 4.12 -1.28 10.16
N HIS A 101 5.25 -1.43 9.46
CA HIS A 101 5.44 -0.84 8.12
C HIS A 101 4.92 -1.78 7.03
N ALA A 102 3.65 -1.69 6.69
CA ALA A 102 3.00 -2.52 5.67
C ALA A 102 2.35 -1.66 4.59
N GLY A 103 2.70 -1.88 3.31
CA GLY A 103 2.10 -1.18 2.18
C GLY A 103 2.28 0.34 2.17
N LEU A 104 1.22 1.05 1.77
CA LEU A 104 1.05 2.50 1.88
C LEU A 104 -0.06 2.77 2.90
N TRP A 105 0.20 3.62 3.89
CA TRP A 105 -0.73 3.87 5.00
C TRP A 105 -0.72 5.33 5.46
N PHE A 106 -1.76 5.70 6.20
CA PHE A 106 -1.89 7.00 6.86
C PHE A 106 -2.16 6.81 8.36
N ASN A 107 -1.27 7.30 9.22
CA ASN A 107 -1.44 7.41 10.67
C ASN A 107 -0.34 8.29 11.29
N TYR A 108 -0.24 8.35 12.64
CA TYR A 108 0.73 9.20 13.33
C TYR A 108 1.27 8.53 14.61
N GLY A 109 2.51 8.84 14.97
CA GLY A 109 3.20 8.26 16.14
C GLY A 109 2.60 8.67 17.47
N SER A 110 2.32 9.95 17.69
CA SER A 110 1.86 10.41 19.00
C SER A 110 0.62 11.29 18.91
N VAL A 111 -0.55 10.70 19.24
CA VAL A 111 -1.82 11.45 19.37
C VAL A 111 -2.37 11.25 20.78
N ASN A 112 -2.49 12.35 21.55
CA ASN A 112 -2.89 12.33 22.96
C ASN A 112 -2.01 11.40 23.83
N GLY A 113 -0.74 11.18 23.44
CA GLY A 113 0.19 10.31 24.15
C GLY A 113 0.10 8.83 23.76
N PHE A 114 -0.76 8.45 22.81
CA PHE A 114 -0.85 7.09 22.29
C PHE A 114 -0.15 6.98 20.93
N ASP A 115 0.57 5.87 20.73
CA ASP A 115 1.31 5.60 19.51
C ASP A 115 0.46 4.79 18.52
N PHE A 116 0.06 5.42 17.42
CA PHE A 116 -0.69 4.76 16.34
C PHE A 116 0.21 4.24 15.23
N TRP A 117 1.46 4.73 15.13
CA TRP A 117 2.38 4.34 14.07
C TRP A 117 3.04 2.99 14.33
N ASN A 118 3.66 2.82 15.50
CA ASN A 118 4.46 1.64 15.80
C ASN A 118 3.63 0.41 16.22
N ASN A 119 2.31 0.53 16.33
CA ASN A 119 1.45 -0.55 16.79
C ASN A 119 1.42 -1.74 15.81
N SER A 120 1.64 -2.94 16.36
CA SER A 120 1.60 -4.22 15.65
C SER A 120 1.37 -5.38 16.64
N ASP A 121 1.20 -6.59 16.13
CA ASP A 121 1.07 -7.80 16.97
C ASP A 121 2.37 -8.13 17.75
N ALA A 122 3.51 -7.56 17.33
CA ALA A 122 4.80 -7.72 18.03
C ALA A 122 4.95 -6.83 19.29
N ILE A 123 4.00 -5.91 19.55
CA ILE A 123 4.02 -5.09 20.78
C ILE A 123 3.82 -5.96 22.01
N LYS A 124 4.70 -5.79 23.00
CA LYS A 124 4.64 -6.53 24.25
C LYS A 124 3.34 -6.22 25.02
N PRO A 125 2.79 -7.19 25.74
CA PRO A 125 1.53 -7.01 26.48
C PRO A 125 1.49 -5.76 27.38
N GLU A 126 2.59 -5.47 28.08
CA GLU A 126 2.74 -4.33 28.99
C GLU A 126 2.71 -2.96 28.30
N ASP A 127 3.03 -2.90 27.00
CA ASP A 127 3.04 -1.66 26.23
C ASP A 127 1.75 -1.43 25.41
N ARG A 128 0.88 -2.43 25.31
CA ARG A 128 -0.34 -2.35 24.48
C ARG A 128 -1.27 -1.20 24.87
N ALA A 129 -1.35 -0.89 26.15
CA ALA A 129 -2.17 0.21 26.65
C ALA A 129 -1.70 1.60 26.16
N LYS A 130 -0.45 1.72 25.69
CA LYS A 130 0.12 2.96 25.12
C LYS A 130 -0.12 3.08 23.61
N MET A 131 -0.65 2.02 22.99
CA MET A 131 -0.83 1.93 21.53
C MET A 131 -2.23 2.35 21.12
N GLY A 132 -2.34 3.01 19.97
CA GLY A 132 -3.61 3.26 19.31
C GLY A 132 -3.75 2.43 18.04
N SER A 133 -4.97 2.30 17.53
CA SER A 133 -5.27 1.59 16.29
C SER A 133 -6.26 2.37 15.43
N VAL A 134 -6.16 2.22 14.11
CA VAL A 134 -7.09 2.78 13.15
C VAL A 134 -7.92 1.63 12.57
N PHE A 135 -9.20 1.61 12.87
CA PHE A 135 -10.11 0.56 12.42
C PHE A 135 -10.97 1.03 11.25
N HIS A 136 -10.96 0.27 10.18
CA HIS A 136 -11.94 0.43 9.11
C HIS A 136 -13.36 0.24 9.65
N THR A 137 -14.29 1.13 9.29
CA THR A 137 -15.68 1.06 9.74
C THR A 137 -16.64 0.73 8.61
N ARG A 138 -16.46 1.32 7.43
CA ARG A 138 -17.31 1.02 6.26
C ARG A 138 -16.69 1.52 4.95
N ILE A 139 -17.12 0.93 3.87
CA ILE A 139 -16.97 1.45 2.52
C ILE A 139 -18.14 2.41 2.26
N VAL A 140 -17.83 3.69 2.00
CA VAL A 140 -18.83 4.69 1.64
C VAL A 140 -19.22 4.59 0.18
N SER A 141 -18.20 4.45 -0.69
CA SER A 141 -18.40 4.21 -2.11
C SER A 141 -17.17 3.53 -2.73
N ALA A 142 -17.42 2.67 -3.73
CA ALA A 142 -16.41 2.09 -4.60
C ALA A 142 -16.93 2.26 -6.04
N LYS A 143 -16.27 3.11 -6.82
CA LYS A 143 -16.71 3.46 -8.18
C LYS A 143 -15.61 3.15 -9.17
N SER A 144 -15.94 2.32 -10.15
CA SER A 144 -15.12 2.07 -11.32
C SER A 144 -15.41 3.12 -12.39
N GLY A 145 -14.44 3.41 -13.25
CA GLY A 145 -14.60 4.34 -14.36
C GLY A 145 -13.56 4.15 -15.44
N ARG A 146 -13.79 4.75 -16.59
CA ARG A 146 -12.89 4.62 -17.74
C ARG A 146 -11.55 5.29 -17.47
N ASP A 147 -11.58 6.52 -16.97
CA ASP A 147 -10.39 7.36 -16.80
C ASP A 147 -9.91 7.43 -15.34
N ALA A 148 -10.82 7.15 -14.40
CA ALA A 148 -10.54 7.14 -12.97
C ALA A 148 -11.43 6.15 -12.22
N GLY A 149 -10.89 5.56 -11.15
CA GLY A 149 -11.64 4.84 -10.12
C GLY A 149 -11.60 5.61 -8.80
N GLU A 150 -12.64 5.47 -7.99
CA GLU A 150 -12.73 6.14 -6.69
C GLU A 150 -13.11 5.14 -5.60
N LEU A 151 -12.40 5.20 -4.49
CA LEU A 151 -12.76 4.53 -3.24
C LEU A 151 -12.88 5.55 -2.12
N VAL A 152 -14.02 5.56 -1.43
CA VAL A 152 -14.20 6.34 -0.21
C VAL A 152 -14.51 5.40 0.94
N VAL A 153 -13.71 5.49 2.01
CA VAL A 153 -13.83 4.66 3.21
C VAL A 153 -13.83 5.52 4.46
N GLU A 154 -14.45 5.00 5.50
CA GLU A 154 -14.38 5.57 6.84
C GLU A 154 -13.61 4.64 7.79
N SER A 155 -12.94 5.26 8.75
CA SER A 155 -12.20 4.60 9.82
C SER A 155 -12.32 5.40 11.11
N VAL A 156 -12.06 4.75 12.23
CA VAL A 156 -12.02 5.37 13.55
C VAL A 156 -10.67 5.12 14.21
N TRP A 157 -10.09 6.15 14.82
CA TRP A 157 -8.88 6.04 15.62
C TRP A 157 -9.28 5.80 17.07
N ILE A 158 -8.86 4.65 17.59
CA ILE A 158 -9.16 4.22 18.97
C ILE A 158 -7.85 4.11 19.74
N ASN A 159 -7.77 4.78 20.89
CA ASN A 159 -6.60 4.75 21.74
C ASN A 159 -6.48 3.42 22.52
N GLY A 160 -5.37 3.24 23.26
CA GLY A 160 -5.10 2.03 24.02
C GLY A 160 -6.07 1.73 25.16
N GLU A 161 -6.90 2.70 25.54
CA GLU A 161 -7.96 2.59 26.54
C GLU A 161 -9.33 2.21 25.91
N GLY A 162 -9.38 2.02 24.59
CA GLY A 162 -10.60 1.72 23.86
C GLY A 162 -11.47 2.94 23.53
N LYS A 163 -10.98 4.18 23.76
CA LYS A 163 -11.71 5.40 23.49
C LYS A 163 -11.51 5.87 22.05
N PRO A 164 -12.57 6.11 21.27
CA PRO A 164 -12.46 6.74 19.95
C PRO A 164 -12.09 8.22 20.11
N ILE A 165 -11.08 8.67 19.34
CA ILE A 165 -10.54 10.03 19.40
C ILE A 165 -10.70 10.81 18.10
N LEU A 166 -10.65 10.11 16.94
CA LEU A 166 -10.80 10.72 15.62
C LEU A 166 -11.67 9.83 14.72
N ASN A 167 -12.51 10.44 13.92
CA ASN A 167 -13.03 9.83 12.70
C ASN A 167 -12.14 10.22 11.53
N GLN A 168 -11.93 9.28 10.61
CA GLN A 168 -11.18 9.48 9.39
C GLN A 168 -12.03 9.10 8.19
N THR A 169 -12.13 10.01 7.22
CA THR A 169 -12.62 9.69 5.87
C THR A 169 -11.45 9.72 4.92
N SER A 170 -11.21 8.63 4.21
CA SER A 170 -10.16 8.54 3.19
C SER A 170 -10.80 8.36 1.82
N ARG A 171 -10.44 9.25 0.89
CA ARG A 171 -10.83 9.18 -0.52
C ARG A 171 -9.58 8.91 -1.34
N TYR A 172 -9.58 7.79 -2.05
CA TYR A 172 -8.56 7.41 -2.99
C TYR A 172 -9.10 7.58 -4.41
N ILE A 173 -8.35 8.29 -5.26
CA ILE A 173 -8.64 8.41 -6.69
C ILE A 173 -7.49 7.74 -7.42
N PHE A 174 -7.83 6.73 -8.23
CA PHE A 174 -6.88 5.95 -9.00
C PHE A 174 -6.97 6.35 -10.46
N THR A 175 -5.86 6.81 -11.04
CA THR A 175 -5.79 7.25 -12.44
C THR A 175 -4.52 6.72 -13.11
N THR A 176 -4.43 6.91 -14.41
CA THR A 176 -3.23 6.62 -15.20
C THR A 176 -2.89 7.76 -16.12
N HIS A 177 -1.60 7.91 -16.42
CA HIS A 177 -1.11 8.74 -17.50
C HIS A 177 -0.03 7.98 -18.25
N GLY A 178 -0.37 7.42 -19.40
CA GLY A 178 0.47 6.44 -20.09
C GLY A 178 0.72 5.23 -19.19
N LYS A 179 2.01 4.93 -18.91
CA LYS A 179 2.39 3.87 -17.97
C LYS A 179 2.44 4.31 -16.50
N ALA A 180 2.31 5.60 -16.22
CA ALA A 180 2.26 6.05 -14.83
C ALA A 180 0.94 5.63 -14.18
N ARG A 181 1.02 5.08 -12.97
CA ARG A 181 -0.13 4.77 -12.10
C ARG A 181 -0.14 5.78 -10.96
N ILE A 182 -1.26 6.43 -10.76
CA ILE A 182 -1.40 7.58 -9.86
C ILE A 182 -2.46 7.29 -8.82
N ILE A 183 -2.16 7.65 -7.57
CA ILE A 183 -3.11 7.63 -6.45
C ILE A 183 -3.15 9.03 -5.87
N ASP A 184 -4.29 9.70 -5.94
CA ASP A 184 -4.56 10.86 -5.11
C ASP A 184 -5.26 10.39 -3.84
N LEU A 185 -4.66 10.69 -2.70
CA LEU A 185 -5.19 10.37 -1.38
C LEU A 185 -5.59 11.65 -0.67
N VAL A 186 -6.88 11.76 -0.36
CA VAL A 186 -7.45 12.84 0.44
C VAL A 186 -7.96 12.26 1.75
N VAL A 187 -7.36 12.66 2.87
CA VAL A 187 -7.72 12.18 4.22
C VAL A 187 -8.27 13.35 5.02
N THR A 188 -9.52 13.24 5.45
CA THR A 188 -10.13 14.18 6.39
C THR A 188 -10.22 13.54 7.77
N LEU A 189 -9.57 14.16 8.75
CA LEU A 189 -9.69 13.82 10.16
C LEU A 189 -10.70 14.73 10.82
N LYS A 190 -11.64 14.17 11.58
CA LYS A 190 -12.58 14.91 12.45
C LYS A 190 -12.35 14.49 13.89
N ALA A 191 -12.07 15.46 14.76
CA ALA A 191 -11.84 15.21 16.17
C ALA A 191 -13.15 14.92 16.91
N LEU A 192 -13.23 13.79 17.60
CA LEU A 192 -14.33 13.40 18.50
C LEU A 192 -14.13 13.96 19.91
N ASP A 193 -12.87 14.21 20.26
CA ASP A 193 -12.42 14.92 21.42
C ASP A 193 -11.16 15.70 21.03
N ARG A 194 -10.66 16.62 21.86
CA ARG A 194 -9.42 17.34 21.55
C ARG A 194 -8.28 16.36 21.24
N ALA A 195 -7.70 16.45 20.05
CA ALA A 195 -6.62 15.62 19.58
C ALA A 195 -5.33 16.45 19.44
N VAL A 196 -4.30 16.09 20.19
CA VAL A 196 -2.98 16.73 20.16
C VAL A 196 -1.99 15.78 19.50
N PHE A 197 -1.52 16.16 18.33
CA PHE A 197 -0.46 15.49 17.59
C PHE A 197 0.87 16.08 18.06
N LYS A 198 1.59 15.38 18.93
CA LYS A 198 2.91 15.81 19.39
C LYS A 198 3.90 15.80 18.23
N ASP A 199 4.88 16.72 18.27
CA ASP A 199 6.02 16.73 17.36
C ASP A 199 6.76 15.38 17.43
N ASP A 200 6.64 14.59 16.37
CA ASP A 200 7.17 13.23 16.25
C ASP A 200 7.67 12.99 14.83
N LYS A 201 8.69 12.13 14.68
CA LYS A 201 9.18 11.75 13.35
C LYS A 201 8.27 10.75 12.63
N GLU A 202 7.41 10.04 13.37
CA GLU A 202 6.58 8.95 12.86
C GLU A 202 5.22 9.47 12.37
N GLY A 203 5.11 9.70 11.09
CA GLY A 203 3.89 10.24 10.47
C GLY A 203 4.13 10.76 9.04
N VAL A 204 3.10 11.22 8.38
CA VAL A 204 1.68 10.84 8.49
C VAL A 204 1.31 9.87 7.39
N LEU A 205 1.91 10.03 6.16
CA LEU A 205 1.80 9.11 5.03
C LEU A 205 3.08 8.29 4.95
N GLY A 206 2.97 6.98 5.14
CA GLY A 206 4.10 6.06 5.06
C GLY A 206 3.96 5.06 3.93
N LEU A 207 5.08 4.77 3.28
CA LEU A 207 5.23 3.69 2.31
C LEU A 207 6.43 2.83 2.70
N ARG A 208 6.25 1.51 2.76
CA ARG A 208 7.37 0.58 2.90
C ARG A 208 7.65 -0.13 1.59
N VAL A 209 8.82 0.13 1.04
CA VAL A 209 9.20 -0.39 -0.28
C VAL A 209 9.91 -1.75 -0.20
N ALA A 210 9.87 -2.48 -1.30
CA ALA A 210 10.55 -3.76 -1.49
C ALA A 210 12.07 -3.60 -1.38
N ARG A 211 12.78 -4.71 -1.08
CA ARG A 211 14.24 -4.75 -0.84
C ARG A 211 15.06 -4.07 -1.95
N TRP A 212 14.72 -4.28 -3.21
CA TRP A 212 15.45 -3.72 -4.34
C TRP A 212 15.36 -2.20 -4.47
N LEU A 213 14.41 -1.55 -3.76
CA LEU A 213 14.26 -0.09 -3.62
C LEU A 213 14.88 0.46 -2.33
N GLU A 214 15.50 -0.38 -1.50
CA GLU A 214 16.31 0.11 -0.38
C GLU A 214 17.61 0.76 -0.89
N SER A 215 18.25 1.56 -0.04
CA SER A 215 19.55 2.14 -0.36
C SER A 215 20.64 1.06 -0.41
N PRO A 216 21.54 1.06 -1.41
CA PRO A 216 22.64 0.10 -1.50
C PRO A 216 23.61 0.19 -0.31
N ASP A 217 23.71 1.35 0.34
CA ASP A 217 24.58 1.57 1.50
C ASP A 217 23.96 1.16 2.83
N GLU A 218 22.74 0.59 2.82
CA GLU A 218 22.05 0.21 4.04
C GLU A 218 22.71 -1.02 4.68
N LYS A 219 22.90 -0.92 6.00
CA LYS A 219 23.58 -1.94 6.80
C LYS A 219 22.76 -3.23 6.91
N GLY A 220 23.38 -4.26 7.47
CA GLY A 220 22.75 -5.53 7.80
C GLY A 220 21.47 -5.41 8.65
N GLY A 221 20.91 -6.52 9.03
CA GLY A 221 19.66 -6.62 9.75
C GLY A 221 19.07 -8.00 9.67
N THR A 222 17.81 -8.16 10.04
CA THR A 222 17.10 -9.43 9.91
C THR A 222 16.33 -9.48 8.60
N PHE A 223 16.58 -10.54 7.81
CA PHE A 223 15.99 -10.75 6.49
C PHE A 223 15.31 -12.11 6.43
N THR A 224 14.33 -12.26 5.56
CA THR A 224 13.75 -13.57 5.23
C THR A 224 14.75 -14.37 4.40
N ASP A 225 15.09 -15.58 4.82
CA ASP A 225 15.92 -16.50 4.04
C ASP A 225 15.12 -17.20 2.91
N ALA A 226 15.76 -18.05 2.13
CA ALA A 226 15.12 -18.80 1.05
C ALA A 226 14.02 -19.76 1.53
N ASN A 227 14.04 -20.14 2.82
CA ASN A 227 13.07 -21.04 3.44
C ASN A 227 11.93 -20.29 4.17
N GLY A 228 11.95 -18.94 4.14
CA GLY A 228 10.95 -18.09 4.79
C GLY A 228 11.26 -17.76 6.26
N ASN A 229 12.46 -18.10 6.77
CA ASN A 229 12.82 -17.85 8.17
C ASN A 229 13.55 -16.50 8.31
N PRO A 230 13.28 -15.74 9.41
CA PRO A 230 14.07 -14.57 9.76
C PRO A 230 15.52 -14.95 10.09
N THR A 231 16.48 -14.39 9.36
CA THR A 231 17.92 -14.66 9.52
C THR A 231 18.67 -13.35 9.66
N GLN A 232 19.56 -13.27 10.67
CA GLN A 232 20.42 -12.10 10.87
C GLN A 232 21.53 -12.09 9.81
N VAL A 233 21.73 -10.95 9.17
CA VAL A 233 22.78 -10.70 8.19
C VAL A 233 23.62 -9.51 8.68
N ASP A 234 24.91 -9.71 8.87
CA ASP A 234 25.86 -8.67 9.22
C ASP A 234 26.40 -7.99 7.95
N GLY A 235 26.39 -6.65 7.95
CA GLY A 235 26.80 -5.87 6.78
C GLY A 235 25.72 -5.75 5.69
N ALA A 236 26.05 -5.10 4.58
CA ALA A 236 25.17 -5.07 3.42
C ALA A 236 25.05 -6.50 2.85
N PRO A 237 23.86 -6.94 2.41
CA PRO A 237 23.73 -8.21 1.69
C PRO A 237 24.71 -8.21 0.50
N SER A 238 25.49 -9.29 0.39
CA SER A 238 26.56 -9.41 -0.61
C SER A 238 26.08 -9.17 -2.03
N ASP A 239 26.94 -8.59 -2.86
CA ASP A 239 26.79 -8.56 -4.31
C ASP A 239 26.49 -9.97 -4.81
N GLY A 240 25.34 -10.19 -5.41
CA GLY A 240 24.87 -11.52 -5.81
C GLY A 240 23.61 -12.00 -5.09
N ALA A 241 23.12 -11.29 -4.08
CA ALA A 241 21.77 -11.54 -3.55
C ALA A 241 20.72 -11.32 -4.65
N PRO A 242 19.71 -12.20 -4.78
CA PRO A 242 18.60 -11.92 -5.68
C PRO A 242 17.94 -10.58 -5.26
N ASN A 243 17.83 -9.63 -6.17
CA ASN A 243 17.35 -8.27 -5.97
C ASN A 243 18.29 -7.38 -5.11
N PRO A 244 19.46 -6.96 -5.63
CA PRO A 244 20.32 -5.99 -4.96
C PRO A 244 19.55 -4.67 -4.71
N ALA A 245 19.86 -4.00 -3.61
CA ALA A 245 19.31 -2.68 -3.33
C ALA A 245 19.88 -1.64 -4.31
N THR A 246 19.01 -0.81 -4.87
CA THR A 246 19.37 0.19 -5.87
C THR A 246 18.73 1.55 -5.61
N GLY A 247 17.96 1.68 -4.53
CA GLY A 247 17.13 2.84 -4.24
C GLY A 247 17.93 4.11 -3.98
N LYS A 248 17.48 5.22 -4.58
CA LYS A 248 18.07 6.54 -4.39
C LYS A 248 16.97 7.60 -4.29
N TYR A 249 16.96 8.34 -3.20
CA TYR A 249 16.07 9.47 -3.00
C TYR A 249 16.58 10.75 -3.69
N LEU A 250 15.63 11.58 -4.13
CA LEU A 250 15.85 12.97 -4.55
C LEU A 250 14.65 13.81 -4.10
N THR A 251 14.90 14.94 -3.45
CA THR A 251 13.85 15.89 -3.05
C THR A 251 13.75 17.06 -4.01
N SER A 252 12.64 17.81 -3.96
CA SER A 252 12.44 19.05 -4.73
C SER A 252 13.54 20.10 -4.49
N GLU A 253 14.22 20.04 -3.35
CA GLU A 253 15.30 20.95 -2.96
C GLU A 253 16.70 20.41 -3.32
N GLY A 254 16.76 19.28 -4.05
CA GLY A 254 18.01 18.71 -4.55
C GLY A 254 18.75 17.81 -3.55
N ALA A 255 18.21 17.55 -2.37
CA ALA A 255 18.82 16.61 -1.42
C ALA A 255 18.70 15.16 -1.94
N THR A 256 19.80 14.40 -1.88
CA THR A 256 19.87 13.04 -2.44
C THR A 256 20.25 11.98 -1.41
N GLY A 257 19.77 10.73 -1.64
CA GLY A 257 20.10 9.59 -0.81
C GLY A 257 19.77 9.81 0.66
N ALA A 258 20.70 9.52 1.57
CA ALA A 258 20.50 9.69 3.01
C ALA A 258 20.27 11.16 3.44
N ALA A 259 20.74 12.13 2.68
CA ALA A 259 20.55 13.54 2.94
C ALA A 259 19.09 14.01 2.72
N ALA A 260 18.25 13.20 2.09
CA ALA A 260 16.82 13.50 1.96
C ALA A 260 16.09 13.46 3.32
N TRP A 261 16.59 12.67 4.29
CA TRP A 261 15.99 12.58 5.61
C TRP A 261 16.00 13.93 6.33
N GLY A 262 14.84 14.31 6.87
CA GLY A 262 14.69 15.56 7.64
C GLY A 262 14.71 16.84 6.81
N THR A 263 14.81 16.76 5.47
CA THR A 263 14.64 17.92 4.59
C THR A 263 13.16 18.19 4.34
N ARG A 264 12.85 19.47 4.05
CA ARG A 264 11.51 19.89 3.62
C ARG A 264 11.46 19.97 2.11
N GLY A 265 10.29 19.76 1.55
CA GLY A 265 10.10 19.92 0.12
C GLY A 265 8.70 19.53 -0.31
N ARG A 266 8.29 20.01 -1.50
CA ARG A 266 6.95 19.77 -2.04
C ARG A 266 6.79 18.39 -2.67
N TRP A 267 7.90 17.74 -3.05
CA TRP A 267 7.92 16.36 -3.49
C TRP A 267 9.25 15.70 -3.14
N CYS A 268 9.20 14.38 -3.01
CA CYS A 268 10.37 13.53 -2.97
C CYS A 268 10.12 12.33 -3.88
N VAL A 269 11.15 11.89 -4.59
CA VAL A 269 11.11 10.71 -5.45
C VAL A 269 12.15 9.69 -4.99
N LEU A 270 11.76 8.43 -4.97
CA LEU A 270 12.62 7.27 -4.83
C LEU A 270 12.73 6.59 -6.19
N THR A 271 13.94 6.46 -6.72
CA THR A 271 14.22 5.72 -7.95
C THR A 271 15.00 4.46 -7.64
N GLY A 272 14.80 3.41 -8.42
CA GLY A 272 15.54 2.16 -8.30
C GLY A 272 15.43 1.32 -9.56
N HIS A 273 16.17 0.20 -9.60
CA HIS A 273 16.22 -0.69 -10.76
C HIS A 273 15.92 -2.13 -10.33
N ARG A 274 15.20 -2.85 -11.18
CA ARG A 274 15.01 -4.29 -11.07
C ARG A 274 15.41 -4.95 -12.39
N GLY A 275 16.62 -5.48 -12.45
CA GLY A 275 17.26 -5.80 -13.72
C GLY A 275 17.43 -4.53 -14.56
N ASP A 276 17.05 -4.58 -15.82
CA ASP A 276 17.14 -3.44 -16.76
C ASP A 276 15.99 -2.43 -16.63
N ARG A 277 15.05 -2.65 -15.70
CA ARG A 277 13.87 -1.79 -15.54
C ARG A 277 14.10 -0.75 -14.47
N SER A 278 13.93 0.52 -14.85
CA SER A 278 13.87 1.63 -13.91
C SER A 278 12.45 1.77 -13.35
N VAL A 279 12.34 2.06 -12.07
CA VAL A 279 11.08 2.38 -11.38
C VAL A 279 11.29 3.64 -10.56
N SER A 280 10.30 4.52 -10.59
CA SER A 280 10.24 5.74 -9.79
C SER A 280 8.96 5.79 -8.99
N ILE A 281 9.07 6.18 -7.73
CA ILE A 281 7.94 6.42 -6.83
C ILE A 281 8.06 7.85 -6.33
N ALA A 282 7.14 8.72 -6.74
CA ALA A 282 7.09 10.09 -6.23
C ALA A 282 5.96 10.23 -5.21
N LEU A 283 6.25 10.92 -4.11
CA LEU A 283 5.26 11.44 -3.16
C LEU A 283 5.23 12.94 -3.29
N ILE A 284 4.05 13.52 -3.49
CA ILE A 284 3.81 14.96 -3.64
C ILE A 284 2.91 15.42 -2.49
N ASP A 285 3.39 16.45 -1.78
CA ASP A 285 2.66 17.11 -0.69
C ASP A 285 1.83 18.28 -1.25
N HIS A 286 0.64 18.51 -0.66
CA HIS A 286 -0.26 19.57 -1.15
C HIS A 286 -0.13 20.85 -0.33
N PRO A 287 -0.13 22.05 -0.96
CA PRO A 287 0.05 23.35 -0.26
C PRO A 287 -0.94 23.63 0.87
N GLN A 288 -2.13 23.03 0.84
CA GLN A 288 -3.15 23.19 1.88
C GLN A 288 -3.00 22.21 3.04
N ASN A 289 -2.00 21.34 3.03
CA ASN A 289 -1.78 20.42 4.14
C ASN A 289 -1.29 21.16 5.39
N PRO A 290 -1.77 20.80 6.59
CA PRO A 290 -1.17 21.28 7.83
C PRO A 290 0.34 21.05 7.83
N GLY A 291 1.13 22.10 8.08
CA GLY A 291 2.60 22.00 8.18
C GLY A 291 3.34 21.94 6.84
N TYR A 292 2.67 22.18 5.69
CA TYR A 292 3.32 22.27 4.36
C TYR A 292 4.50 23.26 4.32
N PRO A 293 5.57 22.98 3.52
CA PRO A 293 5.89 21.71 2.90
C PRO A 293 6.34 20.67 3.92
N THR A 294 6.09 19.39 3.60
CA THR A 294 6.38 18.26 4.49
C THR A 294 7.86 18.09 4.78
N TYR A 295 8.20 17.48 5.92
CA TYR A 295 9.50 16.87 6.13
C TYR A 295 9.50 15.44 5.58
N TRP A 296 10.61 15.03 4.95
CA TRP A 296 10.77 13.71 4.38
C TRP A 296 11.41 12.75 5.40
N HIS A 297 10.65 11.76 5.86
CA HIS A 297 11.19 10.65 6.64
C HIS A 297 11.60 9.53 5.67
N ALA A 298 12.62 9.83 4.85
CA ALA A 298 13.17 8.94 3.83
C ALA A 298 14.37 8.16 4.41
N ARG A 299 14.23 6.83 4.54
CA ARG A 299 15.23 5.96 5.19
C ARG A 299 15.77 4.92 4.23
N GLY A 300 17.08 4.68 4.29
CA GLY A 300 17.76 3.70 3.43
C GLY A 300 17.17 2.29 3.52
N TYR A 301 16.64 1.89 4.67
CA TYR A 301 15.98 0.59 4.85
C TYR A 301 14.57 0.50 4.24
N GLY A 302 14.17 1.45 3.40
CA GLY A 302 12.94 1.38 2.62
C GLY A 302 11.69 1.98 3.27
N LEU A 303 11.81 2.76 4.34
CA LEU A 303 10.73 3.65 4.78
C LEU A 303 10.77 4.94 3.97
N PHE A 304 9.67 5.26 3.32
CA PHE A 304 9.47 6.49 2.57
C PHE A 304 8.20 7.18 3.07
N ALA A 305 8.35 8.24 3.87
CA ALA A 305 7.22 8.89 4.51
C ALA A 305 7.27 10.42 4.37
N ALA A 306 6.07 11.03 4.25
CA ALA A 306 5.82 12.46 4.29
C ALA A 306 5.26 12.82 5.67
N ASN A 307 5.97 13.65 6.43
CA ASN A 307 5.57 14.07 7.77
C ASN A 307 5.55 15.60 7.92
N PRO A 308 4.43 16.25 7.64
CA PRO A 308 4.32 17.71 7.82
C PRO A 308 4.18 18.14 9.29
N LEU A 309 3.90 17.21 10.22
CA LEU A 309 3.63 17.50 11.61
C LEU A 309 4.88 17.37 12.53
N GLY A 310 5.93 16.67 12.07
CA GLY A 310 7.23 16.69 12.74
C GLY A 310 7.99 17.95 12.35
N ARG A 311 8.50 18.69 13.33
CA ARG A 311 9.29 19.92 13.10
C ARG A 311 10.59 19.89 13.88
N SER A 312 10.54 20.04 15.20
CA SER A 312 11.75 20.04 16.02
C SER A 312 12.50 18.71 16.00
N ILE A 313 11.78 17.61 15.76
CA ILE A 313 12.41 16.31 15.64
C ILE A 313 13.28 16.17 14.38
N PHE A 314 12.96 16.90 13.31
CA PHE A 314 13.75 16.96 12.07
C PHE A 314 14.72 18.13 12.05
N ASP A 315 14.32 19.28 12.59
CA ASP A 315 15.16 20.48 12.72
C ASP A 315 15.12 20.99 14.18
N PRO A 316 16.10 20.61 15.03
CA PRO A 316 16.14 21.00 16.44
C PRO A 316 16.23 22.52 16.68
N LYS A 317 16.48 23.32 15.65
CA LYS A 317 16.49 24.79 15.76
C LYS A 317 15.06 25.36 15.71
N GLN A 318 14.08 24.57 15.29
CA GLN A 318 12.69 24.99 15.22
C GLN A 318 11.93 24.62 16.50
N PRO A 319 10.93 25.41 16.90
CA PRO A 319 10.05 25.04 17.99
C PRO A 319 9.21 23.79 17.62
N ALA A 320 8.86 22.97 18.59
CA ALA A 320 7.99 21.81 18.38
C ALA A 320 6.64 22.24 17.77
N PHE A 321 6.19 21.49 16.76
CA PHE A 321 4.90 21.70 16.11
C PHE A 321 3.87 20.73 16.70
N ASN A 322 3.41 21.02 17.91
CA ASN A 322 2.35 20.24 18.53
C ASN A 322 1.00 20.66 17.94
N TRP A 323 0.66 20.04 16.82
CA TRP A 323 -0.56 20.36 16.09
C TRP A 323 -1.81 19.84 16.82
N THR A 324 -2.86 20.64 16.87
CA THR A 324 -4.07 20.32 17.65
C THR A 324 -5.33 20.49 16.79
N LEU A 325 -6.26 19.54 16.93
CA LEU A 325 -7.65 19.66 16.53
C LEU A 325 -8.51 19.68 17.76
N ASP A 326 -9.24 20.76 17.97
CA ASP A 326 -10.24 20.80 19.03
C ASP A 326 -11.45 19.93 18.63
N LYS A 327 -12.26 19.54 19.62
CA LYS A 327 -13.46 18.73 19.41
C LYS A 327 -14.31 19.30 18.29
N ASP A 328 -14.81 18.42 17.42
CA ASP A 328 -15.63 18.69 16.23
C ASP A 328 -14.92 19.43 15.09
N GLN A 329 -13.68 19.88 15.28
CA GLN A 329 -12.86 20.42 14.19
C GLN A 329 -12.40 19.31 13.25
N SER A 330 -12.18 19.69 11.99
CA SER A 330 -11.67 18.81 10.94
C SER A 330 -10.46 19.42 10.25
N ALA A 331 -9.59 18.56 9.77
CA ALA A 331 -8.49 18.95 8.87
C ALA A 331 -8.32 17.91 7.78
N THR A 332 -7.84 18.36 6.62
CA THR A 332 -7.68 17.51 5.45
C THR A 332 -6.24 17.51 4.99
N PHE A 333 -5.69 16.31 4.80
CA PHE A 333 -4.40 16.06 4.18
C PHE A 333 -4.60 15.53 2.77
N ARG A 334 -3.75 15.93 1.83
CA ARG A 334 -3.80 15.56 0.42
C ARG A 334 -2.41 15.17 -0.04
N TYR A 335 -2.32 14.02 -0.71
CA TYR A 335 -1.06 13.51 -1.25
C TYR A 335 -1.30 12.90 -2.62
N ARG A 336 -0.37 13.09 -3.55
CA ARG A 336 -0.32 12.36 -4.81
C ARG A 336 0.87 11.41 -4.80
N ILE A 337 0.60 10.15 -5.13
CA ILE A 337 1.59 9.09 -5.26
C ILE A 337 1.66 8.68 -6.72
N ILE A 338 2.84 8.72 -7.33
CA ILE A 338 3.05 8.40 -8.75
C ILE A 338 4.02 7.24 -8.85
N LEU A 339 3.59 6.13 -9.46
CA LEU A 339 4.45 5.03 -9.87
C LEU A 339 4.70 5.13 -11.35
N SER A 340 5.98 5.28 -11.76
CA SER A 340 6.37 5.45 -13.16
C SER A 340 7.73 4.83 -13.45
N THR A 341 8.12 4.78 -14.71
CA THR A 341 9.45 4.33 -15.12
C THR A 341 10.48 5.46 -15.13
N THR A 342 10.02 6.71 -15.17
CA THR A 342 10.87 7.90 -15.21
C THR A 342 10.22 9.02 -14.39
N ALA A 343 11.06 9.82 -13.72
CA ALA A 343 10.63 11.01 -13.02
C ALA A 343 11.76 12.07 -13.12
N SER A 344 11.57 13.09 -13.95
CA SER A 344 12.46 14.25 -13.95
C SER A 344 11.98 15.31 -12.95
N PRO A 345 12.87 16.13 -12.39
CA PRO A 345 12.47 17.24 -11.52
C PRO A 345 11.46 18.18 -12.18
N GLU A 346 11.60 18.46 -13.48
CA GLU A 346 10.68 19.32 -14.24
C GLU A 346 9.28 18.71 -14.32
N ALA A 347 9.19 17.40 -14.62
CA ALA A 347 7.91 16.68 -14.66
C ALA A 347 7.25 16.64 -13.27
N LEU A 348 8.03 16.38 -12.21
CA LEU A 348 7.52 16.38 -10.84
C LEU A 348 7.08 17.76 -10.35
N ASN A 349 7.75 18.83 -10.79
CA ASN A 349 7.32 20.19 -10.52
C ASN A 349 5.98 20.49 -11.20
N HIS A 350 5.83 20.10 -12.47
CA HIS A 350 4.56 20.24 -13.19
C HIS A 350 3.42 19.44 -12.52
N GLU A 351 3.68 18.18 -12.12
CA GLU A 351 2.71 17.37 -11.39
C GLU A 351 2.31 17.98 -10.05
N ALA A 352 3.26 18.57 -9.32
CA ALA A 352 2.98 19.25 -8.05
C ALA A 352 2.14 20.51 -8.25
N ASP A 353 2.39 21.28 -9.32
CA ASP A 353 1.60 22.47 -9.67
C ASP A 353 0.17 22.09 -10.09
N ALA A 354 0.02 21.02 -10.90
CA ALA A 354 -1.28 20.47 -11.29
C ALA A 354 -2.06 19.98 -10.08
N PHE A 355 -1.42 19.18 -9.21
CA PHE A 355 -2.05 18.66 -7.99
C PHE A 355 -2.49 19.78 -7.05
N ALA A 356 -1.70 20.84 -6.89
CA ALA A 356 -2.08 22.02 -6.12
C ALA A 356 -3.30 22.75 -6.68
N ALA A 357 -3.55 22.64 -7.99
CA ALA A 357 -4.70 23.25 -8.66
C ALA A 357 -5.98 22.41 -8.55
N ASP A 358 -5.86 21.06 -8.49
CA ASP A 358 -6.98 20.13 -8.49
C ASP A 358 -7.85 20.21 -7.24
N TYR A 359 -7.32 20.67 -6.10
CA TYR A 359 -7.96 20.66 -4.76
C TYR A 359 -8.00 22.05 -4.11
N LYS A 360 -8.30 23.10 -4.88
CA LYS A 360 -8.42 24.49 -4.39
C LYS A 360 -9.60 24.69 -3.44
#